data_1458f29da923ea26e94e0a8aa407c08c
#
_entry.id   1458f29da923ea26e94e0a8aa407c08c
#
_cell.length_a   1.000
_cell.length_b   1.000
_cell.length_c   1.000
_cell.angle_alpha   90.00
_cell.angle_beta   90.00
_cell.angle_gamma   90.00
#
_symmetry.space_group_name_H-M   'P 1'
#
loop_
_entity.id
_entity.type
_entity.pdbx_description
1 polymer ?
#
loop_
_entity_poly.entity_id
_entity_poly.type
_entity_poly.pdbx_seq_one_letter_code
_entity_poly.pdbx_strand_id
1 'polypeptide(L)'
;DAMFATLDPYTEFYREEDTDNFKTMTTGEYAGIGAVIQQNGDTVIVANPQEGRPAQVAGLRAGDAILKVNGESMIKKTTAQVSEKLRGQANTDIEVEVLRPYESESRTFSFKRSKIVTDVVHYYGWLNDSIGYIGLNQFTDKAAQDVQTAFLELKGAKGLVFDLRENP
;
A
#
# COMPACT_ATOMS: atom_id res chain seq x y z
N ASP A 1 -0.70 -18.53 -23.15
CA ASP A 1 -1.38 -17.34 -23.74
C ASP A 1 -2.21 -17.71 -24.97
N ALA A 2 -1.71 -18.53 -25.92
CA ALA A 2 -2.45 -18.86 -27.14
C ALA A 2 -3.76 -19.64 -26.90
N MET A 3 -3.84 -20.41 -25.82
CA MET A 3 -5.03 -21.20 -25.47
C MET A 3 -6.19 -20.33 -24.94
N PHE A 4 -5.88 -19.19 -24.36
CA PHE A 4 -6.87 -18.26 -23.81
C PHE A 4 -7.32 -17.19 -24.82
N ALA A 5 -6.56 -17.02 -25.91
CA ALA A 5 -6.87 -16.03 -26.96
C ALA A 5 -8.20 -16.29 -27.71
N THR A 6 -8.78 -17.48 -27.55
CA THR A 6 -10.09 -17.85 -28.15
C THR A 6 -11.26 -17.61 -27.21
N LEU A 7 -11.01 -17.21 -25.97
CA LEU A 7 -12.00 -16.86 -24.97
C LEU A 7 -12.39 -15.37 -25.10
N ASP A 8 -13.27 -14.92 -24.24
CA ASP A 8 -13.70 -13.52 -24.29
C ASP A 8 -12.54 -12.56 -23.91
N PRO A 9 -12.62 -11.25 -24.29
CA PRO A 9 -11.56 -10.27 -24.04
C PRO A 9 -11.27 -9.99 -22.55
N TYR A 10 -12.12 -10.45 -21.65
CA TYR A 10 -12.01 -10.24 -20.21
C TYR A 10 -11.47 -11.48 -19.48
N THR A 11 -11.18 -12.57 -20.22
CA THR A 11 -10.57 -13.77 -19.64
C THR A 11 -9.08 -13.54 -19.42
N GLU A 12 -8.66 -13.50 -18.17
CA GLU A 12 -7.26 -13.39 -17.74
C GLU A 12 -6.82 -14.66 -17.01
N PHE A 13 -5.58 -15.06 -17.23
CA PHE A 13 -4.96 -16.17 -16.54
C PHE A 13 -3.96 -15.65 -15.52
N TYR A 14 -4.21 -15.92 -14.25
CA TYR A 14 -3.31 -15.63 -13.15
C TYR A 14 -2.52 -16.90 -12.80
N ARG A 15 -1.20 -16.79 -12.75
CA ARG A 15 -0.35 -17.85 -12.24
C ARG A 15 -0.46 -17.91 -10.73
N GLU A 16 -0.07 -19.02 -10.11
CA GLU A 16 -0.08 -19.17 -8.66
C GLU A 16 0.75 -18.08 -7.97
N GLU A 17 1.87 -17.68 -8.58
CA GLU A 17 2.72 -16.57 -8.12
C GLU A 17 2.04 -15.18 -8.18
N ASP A 18 1.03 -15.02 -9.04
CA ASP A 18 0.27 -13.77 -9.21
C ASP A 18 -0.96 -13.72 -8.30
N THR A 19 -1.29 -14.80 -7.61
CA THR A 19 -2.49 -14.93 -6.77
C THR A 19 -2.51 -13.90 -5.63
N ASP A 20 -1.36 -13.58 -5.05
CA ASP A 20 -1.26 -12.57 -3.98
C ASP A 20 -1.52 -11.16 -4.50
N ASN A 21 -1.11 -10.85 -5.74
CA ASN A 21 -1.44 -9.59 -6.40
C ASN A 21 -2.93 -9.51 -6.70
N PHE A 22 -3.52 -10.59 -7.21
CA PHE A 22 -4.97 -10.65 -7.46
C PHE A 22 -5.78 -10.46 -6.17
N LYS A 23 -5.40 -11.14 -5.08
CA LYS A 23 -6.02 -10.92 -3.77
C LYS A 23 -5.90 -9.46 -3.32
N THR A 24 -4.72 -8.85 -3.49
CA THR A 24 -4.51 -7.45 -3.14
C THR A 24 -5.44 -6.52 -3.92
N MET A 25 -5.64 -6.78 -5.22
CA MET A 25 -6.52 -5.97 -6.08
C MET A 25 -8.00 -6.10 -5.68
N THR A 26 -8.44 -7.29 -5.30
CA THR A 26 -9.85 -7.56 -4.96
C THR A 26 -10.21 -7.22 -3.53
N THR A 27 -9.34 -7.52 -2.58
CA THR A 27 -9.61 -7.31 -1.15
C THR A 27 -9.04 -6.02 -0.58
N GLY A 28 -8.10 -5.36 -1.30
CA GLY A 28 -7.33 -4.24 -0.78
C GLY A 28 -6.35 -4.62 0.34
N GLU A 29 -6.15 -5.93 0.57
CA GLU A 29 -5.32 -6.46 1.64
C GLU A 29 -4.01 -7.03 1.11
N TYR A 30 -2.90 -6.61 1.65
CA TYR A 30 -1.59 -7.21 1.37
C TYR A 30 -0.79 -7.36 2.66
N ALA A 31 0.23 -8.19 2.63
CA ALA A 31 1.13 -8.27 3.77
C ALA A 31 2.49 -7.64 3.40
N GLY A 32 2.98 -6.81 4.31
CA GLY A 32 4.19 -6.04 4.10
C GLY A 32 4.62 -5.28 5.34
N ILE A 33 5.37 -4.22 5.13
CA ILE A 33 5.96 -3.43 6.21
C ILE A 33 5.11 -2.21 6.64
N GLY A 34 4.12 -1.79 5.84
CA GLY A 34 3.29 -0.62 6.12
C GLY A 34 4.06 0.70 5.97
N ALA A 35 4.72 0.89 4.85
CA ALA A 35 5.40 2.14 4.51
C ALA A 35 5.19 2.48 3.03
N VAL A 36 5.07 3.76 2.75
CA VAL A 36 5.18 4.30 1.38
C VAL A 36 6.66 4.45 1.05
N ILE A 37 7.07 3.98 -0.11
CA ILE A 37 8.43 4.09 -0.61
C ILE A 37 8.48 4.89 -1.91
N GLN A 38 9.59 5.55 -2.17
CA GLN A 38 9.77 6.42 -3.33
C GLN A 38 11.17 6.29 -3.92
N GLN A 39 11.29 6.41 -5.24
CA GLN A 39 12.58 6.45 -5.91
C GLN A 39 13.32 7.76 -5.59
N ASN A 40 14.59 7.63 -5.26
CA ASN A 40 15.51 8.76 -5.06
C ASN A 40 16.87 8.43 -5.69
N GLY A 41 17.05 8.84 -6.95
CA GLY A 41 18.22 8.46 -7.74
C GLY A 41 18.35 6.93 -7.86
N ASP A 42 19.52 6.42 -7.53
CA ASP A 42 19.84 4.97 -7.57
C ASP A 42 19.34 4.20 -6.34
N THR A 43 18.64 4.84 -5.42
CA THR A 43 18.12 4.22 -4.21
C THR A 43 16.61 4.43 -4.07
N VAL A 44 15.97 3.55 -3.31
CA VAL A 44 14.58 3.70 -2.88
C VAL A 44 14.58 4.13 -1.42
N ILE A 45 13.84 5.18 -1.09
CA ILE A 45 13.72 5.69 0.27
C ILE A 45 12.35 5.35 0.87
N VAL A 46 12.31 5.26 2.17
CA VAL A 46 11.05 5.28 2.94
C VAL A 46 10.52 6.71 2.89
N ALA A 47 9.42 6.93 2.18
CA ALA A 47 8.79 8.27 2.07
C ALA A 47 7.89 8.53 3.28
N ASN A 48 7.08 7.53 3.68
CA ASN A 48 6.18 7.65 4.83
C ASN A 48 5.98 6.27 5.49
N PRO A 49 6.59 6.01 6.65
CA PRO A 49 6.22 4.85 7.46
C PRO A 49 4.88 5.14 8.14
N GLN A 50 3.86 4.34 7.82
CA GLN A 50 2.50 4.54 8.31
C GLN A 50 2.42 4.29 9.82
N GLU A 51 1.68 5.13 10.53
CA GLU A 51 1.54 5.07 11.98
C GLU A 51 0.99 3.73 12.46
N GLY A 52 1.60 3.18 13.53
CA GLY A 52 1.23 1.89 14.11
C GLY A 52 1.57 0.66 13.26
N ARG A 53 2.16 0.82 12.06
CA ARG A 53 2.54 -0.29 11.19
C ARG A 53 3.96 -0.78 11.48
N PRO A 54 4.31 -2.02 11.06
CA PRO A 54 5.59 -2.65 11.43
C PRO A 54 6.82 -1.80 11.17
N ALA A 55 6.91 -1.13 10.04
CA ALA A 55 8.05 -0.29 9.70
C ALA A 55 8.25 0.84 10.71
N GLN A 56 7.18 1.55 11.04
CA GLN A 56 7.21 2.67 11.99
C GLN A 56 7.51 2.18 13.42
N VAL A 57 6.87 1.10 13.85
CA VAL A 57 7.08 0.50 15.18
C VAL A 57 8.52 -0.01 15.33
N ALA A 58 9.10 -0.56 14.27
CA ALA A 58 10.51 -0.98 14.25
C ALA A 58 11.50 0.18 14.29
N GLY A 59 11.06 1.41 13.98
CA GLY A 59 11.89 2.61 14.05
C GLY A 59 12.41 3.12 12.69
N LEU A 60 11.89 2.61 11.56
CA LEU A 60 12.12 3.21 10.24
C LEU A 60 11.50 4.62 10.22
N ARG A 61 12.14 5.53 9.50
CA ARG A 61 11.75 6.94 9.41
C ARG A 61 11.69 7.40 7.96
N ALA A 62 10.94 8.46 7.74
CA ALA A 62 10.97 9.14 6.44
C ALA A 62 12.40 9.61 6.10
N GLY A 63 12.82 9.35 4.86
CA GLY A 63 14.16 9.64 4.38
C GLY A 63 15.15 8.47 4.50
N ASP A 64 14.86 7.41 5.24
CA ASP A 64 15.74 6.23 5.32
C ASP A 64 15.91 5.60 3.92
N ALA A 65 17.14 5.54 3.41
CA ALA A 65 17.46 4.90 2.13
C ALA A 65 17.61 3.39 2.32
N ILE A 66 16.82 2.59 1.61
CA ILE A 66 16.84 1.13 1.70
C ILE A 66 18.05 0.60 0.94
N LEU A 67 18.99 0.02 1.66
CA LEU A 67 20.22 -0.56 1.11
C LEU A 67 20.07 -2.05 0.84
N LYS A 68 19.48 -2.81 1.79
CA LYS A 68 19.26 -4.25 1.65
C LYS A 68 17.93 -4.67 2.25
N VAL A 69 17.38 -5.75 1.71
CA VAL A 69 16.23 -6.48 2.26
C VAL A 69 16.61 -7.95 2.33
N ASN A 70 16.57 -8.55 3.53
CA ASN A 70 16.99 -9.93 3.81
C ASN A 70 18.39 -10.25 3.23
N GLY A 71 19.32 -9.29 3.36
CA GLY A 71 20.70 -9.42 2.84
C GLY A 71 20.86 -9.15 1.34
N GLU A 72 19.79 -9.08 0.55
CA GLU A 72 19.83 -8.75 -0.88
C GLU A 72 19.95 -7.23 -1.09
N SER A 73 20.88 -6.79 -1.95
CA SER A 73 21.06 -5.36 -2.25
C SER A 73 19.91 -4.79 -3.04
N MET A 74 19.42 -3.62 -2.60
CA MET A 74 18.35 -2.85 -3.23
C MET A 74 18.88 -1.65 -4.02
N ILE A 75 20.20 -1.45 -4.08
CA ILE A 75 20.82 -0.37 -4.86
C ILE A 75 20.56 -0.59 -6.36
N LYS A 76 20.18 0.47 -7.05
CA LYS A 76 19.79 0.48 -8.48
C LYS A 76 18.57 -0.38 -8.80
N LYS A 77 17.80 -0.78 -7.80
CA LYS A 77 16.49 -1.42 -8.00
C LYS A 77 15.40 -0.35 -8.14
N THR A 78 14.37 -0.68 -8.89
CA THR A 78 13.18 0.18 -9.01
C THR A 78 12.30 0.06 -7.77
N THR A 79 11.43 1.04 -7.56
CA THR A 79 10.44 1.01 -6.47
C THR A 79 9.58 -0.26 -6.51
N ALA A 80 9.21 -0.73 -7.71
CA ALA A 80 8.44 -1.98 -7.87
C ALA A 80 9.21 -3.20 -7.36
N GLN A 81 10.49 -3.33 -7.74
CA GLN A 81 11.35 -4.44 -7.30
C GLN A 81 11.59 -4.42 -5.78
N VAL A 82 11.80 -3.25 -5.20
CA VAL A 82 11.96 -3.12 -3.74
C VAL A 82 10.64 -3.42 -3.03
N SER A 83 9.50 -2.94 -3.56
CA SER A 83 8.17 -3.23 -3.00
C SER A 83 7.88 -4.73 -2.98
N GLU A 84 8.21 -5.45 -4.04
CA GLU A 84 8.07 -6.92 -4.11
C GLU A 84 8.84 -7.61 -2.97
N LYS A 85 10.08 -7.20 -2.71
CA LYS A 85 10.91 -7.77 -1.63
C LYS A 85 10.41 -7.42 -0.23
N LEU A 86 9.80 -6.23 -0.06
CA LEU A 86 9.21 -5.79 1.21
C LEU A 86 7.90 -6.51 1.51
N ARG A 87 7.15 -6.92 0.48
CA ARG A 87 5.93 -7.73 0.61
C ARG A 87 6.28 -9.18 0.95
N GLY A 88 5.27 -9.95 1.33
CA GLY A 88 5.39 -11.38 1.63
C GLY A 88 4.25 -11.86 2.51
N GLN A 89 4.36 -13.05 3.07
CA GLN A 89 3.33 -13.58 3.96
C GLN A 89 3.28 -12.80 5.29
N ALA A 90 2.09 -12.60 5.83
CA ALA A 90 1.91 -12.01 7.15
C ALA A 90 2.58 -12.85 8.23
N ASN A 91 3.11 -12.18 9.26
CA ASN A 91 3.83 -12.77 10.39
C ASN A 91 5.21 -13.40 10.03
N THR A 92 5.68 -13.23 8.78
CA THR A 92 7.06 -13.63 8.43
C THR A 92 8.05 -12.55 8.82
N ASP A 93 9.26 -12.97 9.21
CA ASP A 93 10.34 -12.07 9.56
C ASP A 93 10.89 -11.38 8.31
N ILE A 94 11.30 -10.13 8.45
CA ILE A 94 12.00 -9.34 7.44
C ILE A 94 13.10 -8.55 8.11
N GLU A 95 14.24 -8.46 7.41
CA GLU A 95 15.36 -7.62 7.79
C GLU A 95 15.55 -6.52 6.73
N VAL A 96 15.62 -5.27 7.18
CA VAL A 96 15.80 -4.10 6.30
C VAL A 96 17.01 -3.31 6.80
N GLU A 97 18.05 -3.23 5.96
CA GLU A 97 19.21 -2.37 6.19
C GLU A 97 18.99 -1.04 5.48
N VAL A 98 19.13 0.05 6.22
CA VAL A 98 18.91 1.41 5.70
C VAL A 98 20.08 2.33 6.05
N LEU A 99 20.27 3.37 5.24
CA LEU A 99 21.11 4.51 5.57
C LEU A 99 20.23 5.71 5.85
N ARG A 100 20.34 6.24 7.05
CA ARG A 100 19.58 7.42 7.47
C ARG A 100 20.27 8.70 6.98
N PRO A 101 19.53 9.74 6.55
CA PRO A 101 20.11 11.02 6.18
C PRO A 101 21.03 11.56 7.27
N TYR A 102 22.20 12.06 6.86
CA TYR A 102 23.24 12.61 7.75
C TYR A 102 23.95 11.60 8.67
N GLU A 103 23.71 10.30 8.54
CA GLU A 103 24.45 9.24 9.21
C GLU A 103 25.45 8.60 8.22
N SER A 104 26.60 8.17 8.73
CA SER A 104 27.64 7.49 7.94
C SER A 104 27.56 5.96 8.02
N GLU A 105 26.82 5.44 9.00
CA GLU A 105 26.66 4.02 9.24
C GLU A 105 25.23 3.58 8.93
N SER A 106 25.11 2.40 8.32
CA SER A 106 23.83 1.77 8.08
C SER A 106 23.22 1.23 9.38
N ARG A 107 21.90 1.13 9.41
CA ARG A 107 21.13 0.53 10.51
C ARG A 107 20.34 -0.65 9.97
N THR A 108 20.29 -1.72 10.74
CA THR A 108 19.49 -2.90 10.41
C THR A 108 18.31 -2.99 11.36
N PHE A 109 17.12 -3.17 10.78
CA PHE A 109 15.87 -3.35 11.50
C PHE A 109 15.29 -4.73 11.16
N SER A 110 15.00 -5.53 12.21
CA SER A 110 14.37 -6.85 12.07
C SER A 110 12.99 -6.81 12.71
N PHE A 111 11.95 -7.16 11.95
CA PHE A 111 10.57 -7.13 12.42
C PHE A 111 9.70 -8.09 11.57
N LYS A 112 8.44 -8.23 11.94
CA LYS A 112 7.50 -9.09 11.19
C LYS A 112 6.65 -8.27 10.24
N ARG A 113 6.42 -8.82 9.04
CA ARG A 113 5.39 -8.30 8.13
C ARG A 113 4.03 -8.43 8.78
N SER A 114 3.16 -7.47 8.56
CA SER A 114 1.77 -7.57 8.98
C SER A 114 0.82 -7.45 7.80
N LYS A 115 -0.40 -7.91 8.00
CA LYS A 115 -1.50 -7.62 7.08
C LYS A 115 -1.76 -6.11 7.10
N ILE A 116 -1.66 -5.50 5.95
CA ILE A 116 -1.95 -4.09 5.71
C ILE A 116 -3.30 -4.04 5.02
N VAL A 117 -4.26 -3.38 5.65
CA VAL A 117 -5.54 -3.05 5.03
C VAL A 117 -5.42 -1.62 4.55
N THR A 118 -5.65 -1.41 3.28
CA THR A 118 -5.70 -0.06 2.72
C THR A 118 -7.08 0.50 2.94
N ASP A 119 -7.17 1.69 3.53
CA ASP A 119 -8.42 2.40 3.65
C ASP A 119 -8.87 2.84 2.26
N VAL A 120 -9.95 2.24 1.78
CA VAL A 120 -10.47 2.55 0.43
C VAL A 120 -11.20 3.88 0.39
N VAL A 121 -11.79 4.31 1.51
CA VAL A 121 -12.26 5.68 1.73
C VAL A 121 -11.15 6.46 2.42
N HIS A 122 -10.34 7.18 1.64
CA HIS A 122 -9.16 7.88 2.15
C HIS A 122 -9.51 9.16 2.92
N TYR A 123 -10.65 9.74 2.62
CA TYR A 123 -11.15 10.93 3.30
C TYR A 123 -12.67 11.03 3.16
N TYR A 124 -13.33 11.44 4.22
CA TYR A 124 -14.70 11.92 4.20
C TYR A 124 -14.88 13.08 5.19
N GLY A 125 -15.83 13.95 4.93
CA GLY A 125 -16.10 15.10 5.81
C GLY A 125 -17.06 16.10 5.19
N TRP A 126 -17.30 17.18 5.89
CA TRP A 126 -18.15 18.26 5.45
C TRP A 126 -17.35 19.28 4.63
N LEU A 127 -17.80 19.61 3.42
CA LEU A 127 -17.26 20.71 2.63
C LEU A 127 -17.82 22.06 3.12
N ASN A 128 -19.05 22.05 3.61
CA ASN A 128 -19.73 23.16 4.25
C ASN A 128 -20.91 22.62 5.06
N ASP A 129 -21.72 23.51 5.65
CA ASP A 129 -22.85 23.14 6.52
C ASP A 129 -23.93 22.27 5.85
N SER A 130 -23.86 22.04 4.57
CA SER A 130 -24.90 21.36 3.78
C SER A 130 -24.40 20.28 2.86
N ILE A 131 -23.10 20.26 2.54
CA ILE A 131 -22.51 19.37 1.54
C ILE A 131 -21.47 18.48 2.19
N GLY A 132 -21.69 17.17 2.11
CA GLY A 132 -20.71 16.14 2.46
C GLY A 132 -19.79 15.79 1.31
N TYR A 133 -18.63 15.23 1.63
CA TYR A 133 -17.64 14.70 0.68
C TYR A 133 -17.20 13.32 1.11
N ILE A 134 -17.11 12.40 0.15
CA ILE A 134 -16.49 11.06 0.32
C ILE A 134 -15.58 10.81 -0.86
N GLY A 135 -14.31 10.49 -0.59
CA GLY A 135 -13.33 10.10 -1.59
C GLY A 135 -13.04 8.60 -1.53
N LEU A 136 -13.33 7.89 -2.60
CA LEU A 136 -13.11 6.45 -2.74
C LEU A 136 -11.97 6.18 -3.72
N ASN A 137 -10.89 5.56 -3.25
CA ASN A 137 -9.68 5.28 -4.05
C ASN A 137 -9.75 3.97 -4.82
N GLN A 138 -10.51 3.00 -4.36
CA GLN A 138 -10.53 1.68 -4.96
C GLN A 138 -11.84 0.95 -4.65
N PHE A 139 -12.35 0.19 -5.63
CA PHE A 139 -13.45 -0.73 -5.41
C PHE A 139 -12.90 -2.08 -4.92
N THR A 140 -13.12 -2.37 -3.65
CA THR A 140 -12.79 -3.65 -3.01
C THR A 140 -14.02 -4.25 -2.37
N ASP A 141 -13.92 -5.48 -1.87
CA ASP A 141 -15.04 -6.15 -1.19
C ASP A 141 -15.58 -5.34 0.01
N LYS A 142 -14.74 -4.49 0.63
CA LYS A 142 -15.11 -3.64 1.77
C LYS A 142 -15.57 -2.25 1.38
N ALA A 143 -15.38 -1.83 0.13
CA ALA A 143 -15.67 -0.46 -0.31
C ALA A 143 -17.11 -0.02 0.01
N ALA A 144 -18.07 -0.88 -0.20
CA ALA A 144 -19.47 -0.59 0.09
C ALA A 144 -19.72 -0.32 1.59
N GLN A 145 -19.09 -1.11 2.47
CA GLN A 145 -19.23 -0.95 3.92
C GLN A 145 -18.54 0.33 4.41
N ASP A 146 -17.34 0.64 3.89
CA ASP A 146 -16.59 1.83 4.28
C ASP A 146 -17.30 3.10 3.80
N VAL A 147 -17.82 3.10 2.57
CA VAL A 147 -18.66 4.21 2.04
C VAL A 147 -19.94 4.36 2.86
N GLN A 148 -20.60 3.26 3.23
CA GLN A 148 -21.79 3.32 4.08
C GLN A 148 -21.50 3.96 5.44
N THR A 149 -20.36 3.59 6.06
CA THR A 149 -19.92 4.17 7.32
C THR A 149 -19.70 5.67 7.18
N ALA A 150 -18.92 6.09 6.17
CA ALA A 150 -18.69 7.51 5.88
C ALA A 150 -20.00 8.29 5.60
N PHE A 151 -20.93 7.68 4.87
CA PHE A 151 -22.24 8.28 4.58
C PHE A 151 -23.09 8.48 5.85
N LEU A 152 -23.05 7.54 6.78
CA LEU A 152 -23.78 7.64 8.05
C LEU A 152 -23.24 8.78 8.93
N GLU A 153 -21.93 9.05 8.91
CA GLU A 153 -21.31 10.18 9.61
C GLU A 153 -21.70 11.54 9.00
N LEU A 154 -22.06 11.54 7.71
CA LEU A 154 -22.53 12.73 6.99
C LEU A 154 -24.05 12.82 6.95
N LYS A 155 -24.74 12.11 7.86
CA LYS A 155 -26.20 12.14 7.96
C LYS A 155 -26.71 13.57 8.21
N GLY A 156 -27.56 14.05 7.30
CA GLY A 156 -28.09 15.41 7.31
C GLY A 156 -27.52 16.30 6.20
N ALA A 157 -26.54 15.83 5.44
CA ALA A 157 -26.09 16.51 4.23
C ALA A 157 -27.25 16.65 3.23
N LYS A 158 -27.41 17.85 2.67
CA LYS A 158 -28.38 18.14 1.61
C LYS A 158 -27.89 17.73 0.23
N GLY A 159 -26.59 17.53 0.09
CA GLY A 159 -25.92 17.04 -1.09
C GLY A 159 -24.62 16.34 -0.73
N LEU A 160 -24.15 15.47 -1.64
CA LEU A 160 -22.91 14.71 -1.48
C LEU A 160 -22.05 14.85 -2.72
N VAL A 161 -20.78 15.16 -2.52
CA VAL A 161 -19.72 14.98 -3.53
C VAL A 161 -19.09 13.60 -3.30
N PHE A 162 -19.26 12.71 -4.28
CA PHE A 162 -18.65 11.40 -4.25
C PHE A 162 -17.49 11.39 -5.27
N ASP A 163 -16.27 11.41 -4.78
CA ASP A 163 -15.05 11.54 -5.59
C ASP A 163 -14.48 10.16 -5.91
N LEU A 164 -14.45 9.85 -7.19
CA LEU A 164 -13.90 8.62 -7.75
C LEU A 164 -12.66 8.88 -8.61
N ARG A 165 -12.07 10.07 -8.53
CA ARG A 165 -10.85 10.37 -9.27
C ARG A 165 -9.72 9.48 -8.77
N GLU A 166 -8.87 9.04 -9.71
CA GLU A 166 -7.77 8.12 -9.42
C GLU A 166 -8.20 6.72 -8.89
N ASN A 167 -9.48 6.39 -9.06
CA ASN A 167 -9.98 5.06 -8.79
C ASN A 167 -9.81 4.20 -10.05
N PRO A 168 -8.87 3.23 -10.09
CA PRO A 168 -8.57 2.41 -11.26
C PRO A 168 -9.71 1.47 -11.65
#